data_ee001ee8fd11fb028de23db9ec706c28
#
_entry.id   ee001ee8fd11fb028de23db9ec706c28
#
_cell.length_a   1.000
_cell.length_b   1.000
_cell.length_c   1.000
_cell.angle_alpha   90.00
_cell.angle_beta   90.00
_cell.angle_gamma   90.00
#
_symmetry.space_group_name_H-M   'P 1'
#
loop_
_entity.id
_entity.type
_entity.pdbx_description
1 polymer ?
#
loop_
_entity_poly.entity_id
_entity_poly.type
_entity_poly.pdbx_seq_one_letter_code
_entity_poly.pdbx_strand_id
1 'polypeptide(L)'
;MTETHASPAVWFITGVSSGFGRSLAQAVLARGDKVVGTVRNDAQITPFENLAPGRAHGVLLDVTDAAAARRGVEQAIERAGPIDVLVNNAGYGLFGAFEEVSDAEARQLFDTNVFGTVNVIRAVLPHFRERNRGHIVNFSSVAGVIGIAGCSFYCASKHAIEGLSESLARELSPFGIRVTVVEPGGFRTNFAGGSLKWSEVESPVYTETVGKMRRYMSSYHGTQTGDPAKAADAIVRAVSADVPPLRLPLGPDAVDLVRKKLSSVQHDLEAWLDVSSSTDFDH
;
A
#
# COMPACT_ATOMS: atom_id res chain seq x y z
N MET A 1 -26.90 31.01 2.78
CA MET A 1 -26.75 29.54 2.71
C MET A 1 -25.57 29.19 3.56
N THR A 2 -25.82 28.67 4.73
CA THR A 2 -24.75 28.21 5.66
C THR A 2 -24.19 26.91 5.08
N GLU A 3 -22.97 26.96 4.55
CA GLU A 3 -22.22 25.76 4.26
C GLU A 3 -22.11 24.93 5.55
N THR A 4 -22.81 23.80 5.58
CA THR A 4 -22.62 22.79 6.61
C THR A 4 -21.21 22.23 6.40
N HIS A 5 -20.22 22.78 7.11
CA HIS A 5 -18.88 22.17 7.19
C HIS A 5 -19.06 20.79 7.79
N ALA A 6 -18.97 19.77 6.96
CA ALA A 6 -18.84 18.40 7.44
C ALA A 6 -17.64 18.36 8.41
N SER A 7 -17.80 17.68 9.54
CA SER A 7 -16.69 17.52 10.49
C SER A 7 -15.45 16.96 9.80
N PRO A 8 -14.23 17.43 10.12
CA PRO A 8 -13.00 16.93 9.54
C PRO A 8 -12.91 15.39 9.61
N ALA A 9 -12.60 14.74 8.50
CA ALA A 9 -12.41 13.30 8.47
C ALA A 9 -11.13 12.91 9.21
N VAL A 10 -11.12 11.74 9.82
CA VAL A 10 -9.96 11.19 10.54
C VAL A 10 -9.33 10.08 9.69
N TRP A 11 -8.06 10.27 9.31
CA TRP A 11 -7.27 9.32 8.56
C TRP A 11 -6.24 8.65 9.47
N PHE A 12 -6.24 7.32 9.52
CA PHE A 12 -5.18 6.54 10.18
C PHE A 12 -4.23 6.02 9.11
N ILE A 13 -2.97 6.53 9.07
CA ILE A 13 -2.00 6.26 8.01
C ILE A 13 -0.77 5.57 8.61
N THR A 14 -0.45 4.36 8.16
CA THR A 14 0.74 3.66 8.62
C THR A 14 1.98 4.12 7.83
N GLY A 15 3.10 4.38 8.57
CA GLY A 15 4.39 4.72 7.95
C GLY A 15 4.45 6.15 7.37
N VAL A 16 4.23 7.18 8.21
CA VAL A 16 4.21 8.60 7.79
C VAL A 16 5.55 9.32 7.88
N SER A 17 6.63 8.63 8.22
CA SER A 17 7.95 9.26 8.38
C SER A 17 8.54 9.77 7.06
N SER A 18 8.19 9.15 5.93
CA SER A 18 8.72 9.49 4.58
C SER A 18 7.78 9.03 3.46
N GLY A 19 8.17 9.28 2.22
CA GLY A 19 7.55 8.76 1.02
C GLY A 19 6.06 9.06 0.88
N PHE A 20 5.30 8.11 0.34
CA PHE A 20 3.85 8.27 0.11
C PHE A 20 3.07 8.58 1.37
N GLY A 21 3.35 7.90 2.49
CA GLY A 21 2.64 8.13 3.75
C GLY A 21 2.80 9.57 4.25
N ARG A 22 4.01 10.14 4.11
CA ARG A 22 4.26 11.56 4.45
C ARG A 22 3.54 12.52 3.51
N SER A 23 3.63 12.30 2.20
CA SER A 23 2.98 13.14 1.20
C SER A 23 1.46 13.10 1.33
N LEU A 24 0.89 11.90 1.56
CA LEU A 24 -0.55 11.74 1.76
C LEU A 24 -1.02 12.43 3.05
N ALA A 25 -0.28 12.27 4.16
CA ALA A 25 -0.59 12.97 5.40
C ALA A 25 -0.61 14.49 5.21
N GLN A 26 0.36 15.04 4.48
CA GLN A 26 0.41 16.48 4.18
C GLN A 26 -0.79 16.93 3.33
N ALA A 27 -1.16 16.18 2.29
CA ALA A 27 -2.31 16.50 1.44
C ALA A 27 -3.64 16.46 2.23
N VAL A 28 -3.80 15.45 3.09
CA VAL A 28 -4.98 15.31 3.97
C VAL A 28 -5.06 16.47 4.98
N LEU A 29 -3.95 16.79 5.64
CA LEU A 29 -3.89 17.91 6.59
C LEU A 29 -4.14 19.27 5.95
N ALA A 30 -3.67 19.48 4.70
CA ALA A 30 -3.89 20.70 3.93
C ALA A 30 -5.38 20.95 3.64
N ARG A 31 -6.20 19.90 3.56
CA ARG A 31 -7.66 19.99 3.38
C ARG A 31 -8.42 20.34 4.66
N GLY A 32 -7.76 20.36 5.79
CA GLY A 32 -8.41 20.58 7.09
C GLY A 32 -8.78 19.30 7.85
N ASP A 33 -8.56 18.13 7.26
CA ASP A 33 -8.78 16.83 7.89
C ASP A 33 -7.73 16.55 8.99
N LYS A 34 -7.95 15.50 9.78
CA LYS A 34 -7.03 15.03 10.82
C LYS A 34 -6.29 13.77 10.35
N VAL A 35 -5.04 13.64 10.77
CA VAL A 35 -4.23 12.45 10.52
C VAL A 35 -3.65 11.90 11.81
N VAL A 36 -3.89 10.63 12.06
CA VAL A 36 -3.11 9.83 12.99
C VAL A 36 -2.10 9.03 12.18
N GLY A 37 -0.83 9.38 12.29
CA GLY A 37 0.25 8.79 11.52
C GLY A 37 1.13 7.87 12.36
N THR A 38 1.45 6.67 11.88
CA THR A 38 2.32 5.78 12.64
C THR A 38 3.78 5.93 12.22
N VAL A 39 4.66 5.83 13.20
CA VAL A 39 6.12 5.83 13.04
C VAL A 39 6.74 4.70 13.87
N ARG A 40 7.96 4.26 13.51
CA ARG A 40 8.69 3.20 14.24
C ARG A 40 9.75 3.75 15.20
N ASN A 41 9.94 5.06 15.23
CA ASN A 41 10.91 5.72 16.09
C ASN A 41 10.23 6.92 16.75
N ASP A 42 10.26 6.98 18.08
CA ASP A 42 9.71 8.05 18.89
C ASP A 42 10.18 9.45 18.47
N ALA A 43 11.44 9.59 18.06
CA ALA A 43 11.99 10.86 17.61
C ALA A 43 11.26 11.44 16.36
N GLN A 44 10.44 10.63 15.68
CA GLN A 44 9.68 11.06 14.49
C GLN A 44 8.27 11.57 14.84
N ILE A 45 7.81 11.39 16.07
CA ILE A 45 6.46 11.82 16.53
C ILE A 45 6.35 13.34 16.48
N THR A 46 7.17 14.05 17.22
CA THR A 46 7.12 15.52 17.30
C THR A 46 7.30 16.20 15.93
N PRO A 47 8.26 15.80 15.06
CA PRO A 47 8.34 16.34 13.71
C PRO A 47 7.12 16.06 12.84
N PHE A 48 6.38 14.99 13.10
CA PHE A 48 5.13 14.71 12.40
C PHE A 48 3.99 15.59 12.92
N GLU A 49 3.82 15.70 14.23
CA GLU A 49 2.77 16.50 14.86
C GLU A 49 2.91 18.00 14.56
N ASN A 50 4.13 18.48 14.38
CA ASN A 50 4.43 19.86 13.96
C ASN A 50 3.96 20.22 12.54
N LEU A 51 3.55 19.23 11.71
CA LEU A 51 2.96 19.51 10.40
C LEU A 51 1.64 20.28 10.50
N ALA A 52 0.83 19.97 11.51
CA ALA A 52 -0.43 20.62 11.78
C ALA A 52 -0.81 20.40 13.27
N PRO A 53 -0.36 21.27 14.17
CA PRO A 53 -0.67 21.14 15.60
C PRO A 53 -2.17 20.97 15.86
N GLY A 54 -2.54 19.98 16.67
CA GLY A 54 -3.93 19.64 17.00
C GLY A 54 -4.68 18.83 15.92
N ARG A 55 -4.09 18.63 14.74
CA ARG A 55 -4.68 17.80 13.67
C ARG A 55 -3.79 16.66 13.19
N ALA A 56 -2.49 16.74 13.38
CA ALA A 56 -1.53 15.67 13.18
C ALA A 56 -1.19 15.04 14.53
N HIS A 57 -1.35 13.71 14.63
CA HIS A 57 -1.07 12.94 15.84
C HIS A 57 -0.16 11.76 15.50
N GLY A 58 1.01 11.70 16.13
CA GLY A 58 1.97 10.59 15.94
C GLY A 58 1.69 9.43 16.90
N VAL A 59 1.81 8.20 16.40
CA VAL A 59 1.69 6.98 17.19
C VAL A 59 2.88 6.07 16.90
N LEU A 60 3.55 5.59 17.96
CA LEU A 60 4.60 4.60 17.82
C LEU A 60 3.98 3.23 17.56
N LEU A 61 4.25 2.66 16.39
CA LEU A 61 3.67 1.39 15.98
C LEU A 61 4.58 0.64 15.02
N ASP A 62 4.94 -0.59 15.39
CA ASP A 62 5.39 -1.61 14.46
C ASP A 62 4.17 -2.44 14.02
N VAL A 63 3.85 -2.42 12.73
CA VAL A 63 2.68 -3.13 12.18
C VAL A 63 2.78 -4.65 12.31
N THR A 64 3.98 -5.20 12.54
CA THR A 64 4.19 -6.63 12.74
C THR A 64 3.68 -7.11 14.11
N ASP A 65 3.52 -6.18 15.08
CA ASP A 65 2.93 -6.47 16.39
C ASP A 65 1.40 -6.24 16.36
N ALA A 66 0.63 -7.33 16.35
CA ALA A 66 -0.83 -7.28 16.33
C ALA A 66 -1.43 -6.63 17.60
N ALA A 67 -0.77 -6.75 18.74
CA ALA A 67 -1.22 -6.10 19.98
C ALA A 67 -0.96 -4.59 19.93
N ALA A 68 0.21 -4.19 19.40
CA ALA A 68 0.51 -2.77 19.17
C ALA A 68 -0.45 -2.15 18.15
N ALA A 69 -0.84 -2.89 17.08
CA ALA A 69 -1.83 -2.42 16.12
C ALA A 69 -3.18 -2.09 16.79
N ARG A 70 -3.68 -2.95 17.68
CA ARG A 70 -4.91 -2.69 18.45
C ARG A 70 -4.78 -1.44 19.33
N ARG A 71 -3.72 -1.36 20.14
CA ARG A 71 -3.47 -0.18 20.96
C ARG A 71 -3.33 1.11 20.15
N GLY A 72 -2.69 1.03 18.99
CA GLY A 72 -2.52 2.18 18.08
C GLY A 72 -3.85 2.70 17.53
N VAL A 73 -4.77 1.80 17.20
CA VAL A 73 -6.14 2.16 16.75
C VAL A 73 -6.94 2.77 17.89
N GLU A 74 -6.88 2.21 19.10
CA GLU A 74 -7.53 2.76 20.29
C GLU A 74 -7.04 4.18 20.58
N GLN A 75 -5.73 4.39 20.60
CA GLN A 75 -5.12 5.72 20.77
C GLN A 75 -5.53 6.71 19.66
N ALA A 76 -5.66 6.22 18.41
CA ALA A 76 -6.11 7.08 17.32
C ALA A 76 -7.54 7.58 17.52
N ILE A 77 -8.45 6.69 17.93
CA ILE A 77 -9.84 7.05 18.23
C ILE A 77 -9.92 8.01 19.40
N GLU A 78 -9.15 7.78 20.46
CA GLU A 78 -9.11 8.65 21.65
C GLU A 78 -8.60 10.06 21.32
N ARG A 79 -7.52 10.17 20.53
CA ARG A 79 -6.84 11.46 20.25
C ARG A 79 -7.50 12.29 19.14
N ALA A 80 -8.02 11.63 18.11
CA ALA A 80 -8.51 12.33 16.91
C ALA A 80 -10.02 12.20 16.69
N GLY A 81 -10.66 11.23 17.32
CA GLY A 81 -12.05 10.84 17.08
C GLY A 81 -12.18 9.64 16.17
N PRO A 82 -13.41 9.30 15.76
CA PRO A 82 -13.68 8.10 14.98
C PRO A 82 -12.91 8.11 13.65
N ILE A 83 -12.20 7.01 13.37
CA ILE A 83 -11.45 6.82 12.12
C ILE A 83 -12.46 6.66 10.97
N ASP A 84 -12.26 7.41 9.89
CA ASP A 84 -13.05 7.32 8.65
C ASP A 84 -12.29 6.61 7.54
N VAL A 85 -10.96 6.77 7.49
CA VAL A 85 -10.09 6.18 6.47
C VAL A 85 -8.88 5.52 7.12
N LEU A 86 -8.68 4.23 6.82
CA LEU A 86 -7.46 3.50 7.11
C LEU A 86 -6.57 3.47 5.88
N VAL A 87 -5.29 3.83 6.01
CA VAL A 87 -4.29 3.72 4.95
C VAL A 87 -3.15 2.81 5.40
N ASN A 88 -3.08 1.63 4.83
CA ASN A 88 -1.99 0.68 5.01
C ASN A 88 -0.88 0.97 3.99
N ASN A 89 0.05 1.86 4.36
CA ASN A 89 1.17 2.28 3.55
C ASN A 89 2.52 1.71 4.05
N ALA A 90 2.63 1.33 5.31
CA ALA A 90 3.87 0.77 5.86
C ALA A 90 4.30 -0.48 5.10
N GLY A 91 5.54 -0.50 4.61
CA GLY A 91 6.09 -1.59 3.83
C GLY A 91 7.45 -1.24 3.25
N TYR A 92 8.14 -2.24 2.71
CA TYR A 92 9.44 -2.06 2.07
C TYR A 92 9.62 -3.02 0.89
N GLY A 93 10.64 -2.76 0.05
CA GLY A 93 11.03 -3.64 -1.05
C GLY A 93 12.17 -4.56 -0.64
N LEU A 94 12.15 -5.81 -1.11
CA LEU A 94 13.25 -6.75 -1.01
C LEU A 94 13.55 -7.26 -2.42
N PHE A 95 14.76 -6.97 -2.90
CA PHE A 95 15.21 -7.31 -4.24
C PHE A 95 16.42 -8.24 -4.17
N GLY A 96 16.45 -9.22 -5.06
CA GLY A 96 17.47 -10.25 -5.20
C GLY A 96 16.93 -11.34 -6.13
N ALA A 97 17.80 -12.21 -6.64
CA ALA A 97 17.34 -13.41 -7.33
C ALA A 97 16.61 -14.31 -6.33
N PHE A 98 15.75 -15.20 -6.84
CA PHE A 98 14.97 -16.09 -5.99
C PHE A 98 15.84 -16.91 -5.03
N GLU A 99 16.98 -17.38 -5.50
CA GLU A 99 17.95 -18.16 -4.71
C GLU A 99 18.87 -17.30 -3.81
N GLU A 100 18.95 -15.99 -4.08
CA GLU A 100 19.75 -15.05 -3.27
C GLU A 100 19.03 -14.61 -2.00
N VAL A 101 17.69 -14.61 -2.03
CA VAL A 101 16.88 -14.19 -0.89
C VAL A 101 16.71 -15.34 0.09
N SER A 102 17.18 -15.17 1.32
CA SER A 102 17.03 -16.14 2.39
C SER A 102 15.57 -16.27 2.87
N ASP A 103 15.26 -17.43 3.46
CA ASP A 103 13.96 -17.68 4.12
C ASP A 103 13.61 -16.60 5.16
N ALA A 104 14.60 -16.17 5.94
CA ALA A 104 14.41 -15.15 6.97
C ALA A 104 14.03 -13.79 6.38
N GLU A 105 14.71 -13.35 5.32
CA GLU A 105 14.41 -12.10 4.62
C GLU A 105 13.03 -12.15 3.98
N ALA A 106 12.68 -13.26 3.32
CA ALA A 106 11.38 -13.45 2.71
C ALA A 106 10.25 -13.39 3.74
N ARG A 107 10.40 -14.10 4.88
CA ARG A 107 9.40 -14.08 5.97
C ARG A 107 9.25 -12.69 6.56
N GLN A 108 10.35 -11.98 6.86
CA GLN A 108 10.32 -10.63 7.39
C GLN A 108 9.61 -9.64 6.45
N LEU A 109 9.79 -9.81 5.12
CA LEU A 109 9.07 -9.02 4.12
C LEU A 109 7.56 -9.26 4.22
N PHE A 110 7.13 -10.53 4.27
CA PHE A 110 5.71 -10.89 4.39
C PHE A 110 5.13 -10.45 5.73
N ASP A 111 5.87 -10.60 6.82
CA ASP A 111 5.43 -10.13 8.14
C ASP A 111 5.12 -8.63 8.13
N THR A 112 5.93 -7.83 7.43
CA THR A 112 5.69 -6.39 7.34
C THR A 112 4.62 -6.06 6.29
N ASN A 113 4.80 -6.50 5.04
CA ASN A 113 3.98 -6.02 3.92
C ASN A 113 2.59 -6.64 3.90
N VAL A 114 2.45 -7.89 4.34
CA VAL A 114 1.20 -8.65 4.30
C VAL A 114 0.58 -8.74 5.69
N PHE A 115 1.23 -9.41 6.64
CA PHE A 115 0.66 -9.63 7.97
C PHE A 115 0.55 -8.33 8.77
N GLY A 116 1.45 -7.36 8.57
CA GLY A 116 1.33 -6.03 9.15
C GLY A 116 0.06 -5.32 8.67
N THR A 117 -0.23 -5.37 7.37
CA THR A 117 -1.50 -4.87 6.81
C THR A 117 -2.71 -5.58 7.41
N VAL A 118 -2.67 -6.92 7.51
CA VAL A 118 -3.73 -7.73 8.13
C VAL A 118 -3.97 -7.34 9.59
N ASN A 119 -2.90 -7.13 10.37
CA ASN A 119 -3.00 -6.75 11.78
C ASN A 119 -3.74 -5.42 11.96
N VAL A 120 -3.39 -4.41 11.16
CA VAL A 120 -4.03 -3.09 11.26
C VAL A 120 -5.47 -3.13 10.77
N ILE A 121 -5.77 -3.84 9.67
CA ILE A 121 -7.15 -4.03 9.20
C ILE A 121 -8.00 -4.69 10.30
N ARG A 122 -7.53 -5.79 10.88
CA ARG A 122 -8.24 -6.49 11.98
C ARG A 122 -8.49 -5.60 13.19
N ALA A 123 -7.57 -4.70 13.49
CA ALA A 123 -7.74 -3.76 14.60
C ALA A 123 -8.82 -2.70 14.33
N VAL A 124 -8.94 -2.22 13.08
CA VAL A 124 -9.90 -1.15 12.71
C VAL A 124 -11.29 -1.70 12.37
N LEU A 125 -11.39 -2.93 11.85
CA LEU A 125 -12.65 -3.48 11.33
C LEU A 125 -13.83 -3.45 12.31
N PRO A 126 -13.70 -3.79 13.61
CA PRO A 126 -14.80 -3.68 14.56
C PRO A 126 -15.39 -2.26 14.59
N HIS A 127 -14.52 -1.25 14.66
CA HIS A 127 -14.92 0.15 14.67
C HIS A 127 -15.64 0.59 13.37
N PHE A 128 -15.20 0.15 12.21
CA PHE A 128 -15.88 0.42 10.94
C PHE A 128 -17.24 -0.27 10.84
N ARG A 129 -17.35 -1.55 11.27
CA ARG A 129 -18.61 -2.29 11.26
C ARG A 129 -19.66 -1.68 12.17
N GLU A 130 -19.30 -1.31 13.39
CA GLU A 130 -20.22 -0.67 14.35
C GLU A 130 -20.81 0.62 13.78
N ARG A 131 -20.04 1.33 12.97
CA ARG A 131 -20.45 2.60 12.34
C ARG A 131 -21.12 2.41 10.97
N ASN A 132 -21.12 1.21 10.40
CA ASN A 132 -21.53 0.89 9.04
C ASN A 132 -20.90 1.85 8.01
N ARG A 133 -19.66 2.22 8.21
CA ARG A 133 -18.89 3.09 7.30
C ARG A 133 -17.40 3.00 7.57
N GLY A 134 -16.63 3.17 6.52
CA GLY A 134 -15.17 3.23 6.55
C GLY A 134 -14.60 3.09 5.15
N HIS A 135 -13.33 3.47 5.00
CA HIS A 135 -12.60 3.24 3.76
C HIS A 135 -11.22 2.69 4.06
N ILE A 136 -10.89 1.54 3.52
CA ILE A 136 -9.58 0.91 3.62
C ILE A 136 -8.82 1.19 2.33
N VAL A 137 -7.64 1.81 2.45
CA VAL A 137 -6.72 2.07 1.34
C VAL A 137 -5.47 1.24 1.56
N ASN A 138 -5.22 0.26 0.69
CA ASN A 138 -4.05 -0.59 0.78
C ASN A 138 -3.02 -0.22 -0.28
N PHE A 139 -1.79 0.08 0.12
CA PHE A 139 -0.69 0.29 -0.82
C PHE A 139 -0.15 -1.03 -1.33
N SER A 140 -0.51 -1.37 -2.56
CA SER A 140 0.12 -2.37 -3.39
C SER A 140 1.31 -1.74 -4.16
N SER A 141 1.43 -2.05 -5.40
CA SER A 141 2.40 -1.56 -6.38
C SER A 141 2.00 -2.10 -7.75
N VAL A 142 2.51 -1.55 -8.83
CA VAL A 142 2.49 -2.23 -10.14
C VAL A 142 3.10 -3.64 -10.04
N ALA A 143 4.02 -3.88 -9.11
CA ALA A 143 4.58 -5.19 -8.80
C ALA A 143 3.57 -6.16 -8.15
N GLY A 144 2.39 -5.70 -7.75
CA GLY A 144 1.25 -6.54 -7.34
C GLY A 144 0.40 -7.03 -8.51
N VAL A 145 0.65 -6.50 -9.71
CA VAL A 145 -0.05 -6.86 -10.94
C VAL A 145 0.85 -7.60 -11.92
N ILE A 146 2.14 -7.23 -11.98
CA ILE A 146 3.14 -7.85 -12.86
C ILE A 146 4.26 -8.52 -12.06
N GLY A 147 4.89 -9.54 -12.64
CA GLY A 147 6.16 -10.09 -12.15
C GLY A 147 7.35 -9.30 -12.69
N ILE A 148 8.34 -9.04 -11.83
CA ILE A 148 9.57 -8.31 -12.18
C ILE A 148 10.77 -9.17 -11.78
N ALA A 149 11.72 -9.39 -12.70
CA ALA A 149 12.93 -10.14 -12.40
C ALA A 149 13.73 -9.48 -11.25
N GLY A 150 14.18 -10.28 -10.30
CA GLY A 150 14.86 -9.79 -9.10
C GLY A 150 13.94 -9.25 -8.01
N CYS A 151 12.62 -9.39 -8.15
CA CYS A 151 11.64 -8.89 -7.19
C CYS A 151 10.62 -9.95 -6.79
N SER A 152 10.91 -11.24 -6.91
CA SER A 152 9.94 -12.34 -6.78
C SER A 152 9.14 -12.28 -5.48
N PHE A 153 9.82 -12.17 -4.33
CA PHE A 153 9.14 -12.11 -3.03
C PHE A 153 8.40 -10.80 -2.81
N TYR A 154 8.95 -9.68 -3.30
CA TYR A 154 8.24 -8.39 -3.25
C TYR A 154 6.97 -8.42 -4.11
N CYS A 155 7.06 -8.90 -5.35
CA CYS A 155 5.89 -9.10 -6.22
C CYS A 155 4.86 -10.01 -5.53
N ALA A 156 5.28 -11.15 -4.97
CA ALA A 156 4.38 -12.06 -4.26
C ALA A 156 3.68 -11.38 -3.08
N SER A 157 4.40 -10.58 -2.27
CA SER A 157 3.81 -9.84 -1.16
C SER A 157 2.76 -8.83 -1.63
N LYS A 158 2.99 -8.15 -2.77
CA LYS A 158 2.05 -7.18 -3.34
C LYS A 158 0.87 -7.84 -4.03
N HIS A 159 1.06 -8.98 -4.70
CA HIS A 159 -0.05 -9.82 -5.21
C HIS A 159 -0.94 -10.32 -4.07
N ALA A 160 -0.36 -10.67 -2.91
CA ALA A 160 -1.14 -11.03 -1.72
C ALA A 160 -2.04 -9.88 -1.25
N ILE A 161 -1.57 -8.63 -1.30
CA ILE A 161 -2.37 -7.43 -0.98
C ILE A 161 -3.49 -7.23 -2.00
N GLU A 162 -3.25 -7.48 -3.30
CA GLU A 162 -4.29 -7.40 -4.34
C GLU A 162 -5.44 -8.38 -4.06
N GLY A 163 -5.12 -9.68 -3.90
CA GLY A 163 -6.12 -10.71 -3.64
C GLY A 163 -6.87 -10.51 -2.32
N LEU A 164 -6.13 -10.14 -1.25
CA LEU A 164 -6.73 -9.79 0.04
C LEU A 164 -7.73 -8.64 -0.11
N SER A 165 -7.35 -7.59 -0.79
CA SER A 165 -8.17 -6.37 -0.91
C SER A 165 -9.41 -6.60 -1.76
N GLU A 166 -9.31 -7.37 -2.84
CA GLU A 166 -10.45 -7.73 -3.68
C GLU A 166 -11.48 -8.56 -2.92
N SER A 167 -11.03 -9.53 -2.12
CA SER A 167 -11.89 -10.32 -1.24
C SER A 167 -12.57 -9.45 -0.19
N LEU A 168 -11.81 -8.61 0.51
CA LEU A 168 -12.33 -7.70 1.53
C LEU A 168 -13.35 -6.71 0.96
N ALA A 169 -13.17 -6.20 -0.26
CA ALA A 169 -14.12 -5.30 -0.89
C ALA A 169 -15.52 -5.94 -1.01
N ARG A 170 -15.57 -7.23 -1.33
CA ARG A 170 -16.82 -8.01 -1.42
C ARG A 170 -17.40 -8.33 -0.04
N GLU A 171 -16.56 -8.78 0.90
CA GLU A 171 -16.94 -9.12 2.26
C GLU A 171 -17.50 -7.93 3.03
N LEU A 172 -16.94 -6.74 2.83
CA LEU A 172 -17.22 -5.56 3.61
C LEU A 172 -18.27 -4.62 2.98
N SER A 173 -18.63 -4.83 1.71
CA SER A 173 -19.64 -4.06 1.00
C SER A 173 -21.00 -3.99 1.74
N PRO A 174 -21.54 -5.08 2.34
CA PRO A 174 -22.80 -5.01 3.08
C PRO A 174 -22.76 -4.11 4.31
N PHE A 175 -21.56 -3.79 4.82
CA PHE A 175 -21.36 -2.90 5.96
C PHE A 175 -21.04 -1.45 5.54
N GLY A 176 -21.17 -1.09 4.26
CA GLY A 176 -20.83 0.24 3.77
C GLY A 176 -19.34 0.59 3.87
N ILE A 177 -18.47 -0.42 4.04
CA ILE A 177 -17.01 -0.25 4.12
C ILE A 177 -16.42 -0.44 2.73
N ARG A 178 -15.66 0.56 2.27
CA ARG A 178 -15.05 0.58 0.93
C ARG A 178 -13.60 0.14 1.01
N VAL A 179 -13.07 -0.37 -0.11
CA VAL A 179 -11.67 -0.76 -0.25
C VAL A 179 -11.12 -0.18 -1.54
N THR A 180 -9.94 0.41 -1.48
CA THR A 180 -9.16 0.85 -2.65
C THR A 180 -7.75 0.33 -2.53
N VAL A 181 -7.25 -0.27 -3.61
CA VAL A 181 -5.84 -0.68 -3.76
C VAL A 181 -5.13 0.37 -4.58
N VAL A 182 -4.05 0.92 -4.05
CA VAL A 182 -3.19 1.87 -4.74
C VAL A 182 -2.02 1.10 -5.36
N GLU A 183 -1.84 1.24 -6.67
CA GLU A 183 -0.86 0.51 -7.47
C GLU A 183 0.17 1.48 -8.10
N PRO A 184 1.13 2.03 -7.33
CA PRO A 184 2.09 2.97 -7.86
C PRO A 184 3.11 2.32 -8.80
N GLY A 185 3.49 3.03 -9.85
CA GLY A 185 4.71 2.82 -10.62
C GLY A 185 5.92 3.50 -9.99
N GLY A 186 6.75 4.13 -10.79
CA GLY A 186 7.97 4.80 -10.36
C GLY A 186 7.75 6.22 -9.85
N PHE A 187 7.77 6.41 -8.54
CA PHE A 187 7.61 7.71 -7.88
C PHE A 187 8.86 8.13 -7.13
N ARG A 188 9.15 9.44 -7.13
CA ARG A 188 10.30 10.04 -6.43
C ARG A 188 10.05 10.11 -4.93
N THR A 189 10.16 8.96 -4.28
CA THR A 189 10.07 8.77 -2.83
C THR A 189 11.40 8.23 -2.29
N ASN A 190 11.50 8.09 -0.96
CA ASN A 190 12.65 7.42 -0.35
C ASN A 190 12.62 5.88 -0.52
N PHE A 191 11.75 5.33 -1.35
CA PHE A 191 11.66 3.87 -1.54
C PHE A 191 12.98 3.30 -2.05
N ALA A 192 13.50 3.82 -3.16
CA ALA A 192 14.77 3.36 -3.74
C ALA A 192 16.00 3.76 -2.92
N GLY A 193 15.89 4.74 -2.00
CA GLY A 193 17.00 5.22 -1.17
C GLY A 193 17.06 4.62 0.22
N GLY A 194 15.95 4.21 0.83
CA GLY A 194 15.94 3.77 2.23
C GLY A 194 14.96 2.65 2.56
N SER A 195 13.92 2.47 1.74
CA SER A 195 12.93 1.41 1.96
C SER A 195 13.11 0.22 1.00
N LEU A 196 14.12 0.23 0.15
CA LEU A 196 14.52 -0.91 -0.66
C LEU A 196 15.71 -1.60 0.00
N LYS A 197 15.55 -2.87 0.31
CA LYS A 197 16.63 -3.77 0.74
C LYS A 197 17.01 -4.67 -0.43
N TRP A 198 18.28 -5.00 -0.51
CA TRP A 198 18.80 -6.05 -1.37
C TRP A 198 19.06 -7.30 -0.53
N SER A 199 18.95 -8.48 -1.15
CA SER A 199 19.42 -9.74 -0.56
C SER A 199 20.86 -9.60 -0.07
N GLU A 200 21.18 -10.19 1.08
CA GLU A 200 22.55 -10.19 1.63
C GLU A 200 23.52 -10.96 0.72
N VAL A 201 23.02 -11.96 0.01
CA VAL A 201 23.80 -12.77 -0.94
C VAL A 201 23.64 -12.19 -2.35
N GLU A 202 24.73 -12.18 -3.12
CA GLU A 202 24.76 -11.87 -4.55
C GLU A 202 25.48 -12.98 -5.31
N SER A 203 24.80 -13.57 -6.30
CA SER A 203 25.34 -14.65 -7.12
C SER A 203 25.71 -14.17 -8.52
N PRO A 204 26.92 -14.46 -9.02
CA PRO A 204 27.33 -14.08 -10.36
C PRO A 204 26.49 -14.74 -11.46
N VAL A 205 25.79 -15.84 -11.16
CA VAL A 205 24.87 -16.53 -12.08
C VAL A 205 23.76 -15.60 -12.57
N TYR A 206 23.30 -14.66 -11.72
CA TYR A 206 22.21 -13.73 -12.04
C TYR A 206 22.66 -12.36 -12.53
N THR A 207 23.93 -12.19 -12.93
CA THR A 207 24.48 -10.92 -13.41
C THR A 207 23.68 -10.30 -14.56
N GLU A 208 23.21 -11.14 -15.50
CA GLU A 208 22.48 -10.68 -16.69
C GLU A 208 21.01 -10.36 -16.44
N THR A 209 20.46 -10.74 -15.30
CA THR A 209 19.07 -10.46 -14.90
C THR A 209 19.04 -9.52 -13.71
N VAL A 210 19.23 -10.04 -12.51
CA VAL A 210 19.18 -9.26 -11.25
C VAL A 210 20.34 -8.26 -11.16
N GLY A 211 21.53 -8.61 -11.64
CA GLY A 211 22.65 -7.68 -11.72
C GLY A 211 22.36 -6.45 -12.59
N LYS A 212 21.63 -6.61 -13.71
CA LYS A 212 21.14 -5.46 -14.49
C LYS A 212 20.17 -4.60 -13.69
N MET A 213 19.27 -5.23 -12.94
CA MET A 213 18.33 -4.53 -12.06
C MET A 213 19.07 -3.76 -10.96
N ARG A 214 20.09 -4.33 -10.32
CA ARG A 214 20.93 -3.62 -9.33
C ARG A 214 21.56 -2.37 -9.93
N ARG A 215 22.18 -2.49 -11.10
CA ARG A 215 22.79 -1.34 -11.80
C ARG A 215 21.76 -0.27 -12.17
N TYR A 216 20.60 -0.68 -12.67
CA TYR A 216 19.50 0.23 -12.96
C TYR A 216 19.03 0.97 -11.70
N MET A 217 18.74 0.25 -10.62
CA MET A 217 18.23 0.85 -9.39
C MET A 217 19.23 1.76 -8.69
N SER A 218 20.55 1.55 -8.84
CA SER A 218 21.57 2.43 -8.28
C SER A 218 21.56 3.83 -8.89
N SER A 219 21.16 3.96 -10.16
CA SER A 219 21.01 5.24 -10.87
C SER A 219 19.56 5.77 -10.86
N TYR A 220 18.60 4.98 -10.39
CA TYR A 220 17.19 5.30 -10.49
C TYR A 220 16.70 6.22 -9.36
N HIS A 221 17.35 6.19 -8.18
CA HIS A 221 16.95 7.00 -7.04
C HIS A 221 17.04 8.51 -7.36
N GLY A 222 15.92 9.22 -7.14
CA GLY A 222 15.80 10.65 -7.42
C GLY A 222 15.49 11.01 -8.88
N THR A 223 15.53 10.05 -9.83
CA THR A 223 15.24 10.29 -11.26
C THR A 223 13.82 9.88 -11.68
N GLN A 224 13.04 9.29 -10.77
CA GLN A 224 11.67 8.88 -11.04
C GLN A 224 10.81 10.07 -11.48
N THR A 225 9.95 9.86 -12.46
CA THR A 225 9.08 10.91 -13.01
C THR A 225 7.85 11.17 -12.16
N GLY A 226 7.41 10.18 -11.38
CA GLY A 226 6.22 10.29 -10.54
C GLY A 226 6.44 11.26 -9.36
N ASP A 227 5.48 12.16 -9.19
CA ASP A 227 5.43 13.13 -8.10
C ASP A 227 4.56 12.59 -6.96
N PRO A 228 5.11 12.30 -5.75
CA PRO A 228 4.34 11.77 -4.64
C PRO A 228 3.27 12.72 -4.12
N ALA A 229 3.40 14.03 -4.30
CA ALA A 229 2.35 14.98 -3.93
C ALA A 229 1.14 14.86 -4.87
N LYS A 230 1.37 14.74 -6.18
CA LYS A 230 0.28 14.49 -7.15
C LYS A 230 -0.38 13.12 -6.93
N ALA A 231 0.39 12.11 -6.53
CA ALA A 231 -0.18 10.82 -6.16
C ALA A 231 -1.07 10.94 -4.91
N ALA A 232 -0.63 11.69 -3.90
CA ALA A 232 -1.42 11.95 -2.70
C ALA A 232 -2.76 12.63 -3.04
N ASP A 233 -2.76 13.65 -3.90
CA ASP A 233 -3.97 14.32 -4.36
C ASP A 233 -4.90 13.36 -5.12
N ALA A 234 -4.34 12.49 -5.96
CA ALA A 234 -5.12 11.48 -6.68
C ALA A 234 -5.78 10.47 -5.72
N ILE A 235 -5.07 10.02 -4.68
CA ILE A 235 -5.61 9.14 -3.65
C ILE A 235 -6.73 9.83 -2.88
N VAL A 236 -6.52 11.06 -2.45
CA VAL A 236 -7.53 11.85 -1.74
C VAL A 236 -8.79 12.03 -2.61
N ARG A 237 -8.63 12.31 -3.90
CA ARG A 237 -9.76 12.40 -4.85
C ARG A 237 -10.50 11.07 -5.00
N ALA A 238 -9.78 9.95 -5.11
CA ALA A 238 -10.36 8.62 -5.24
C ALA A 238 -11.17 8.25 -3.98
N VAL A 239 -10.62 8.49 -2.78
CA VAL A 239 -11.30 8.23 -1.50
C VAL A 239 -12.54 9.11 -1.33
N SER A 240 -12.51 10.34 -1.84
CA SER A 240 -13.62 11.31 -1.75
C SER A 240 -14.69 11.13 -2.83
N ALA A 241 -14.50 10.23 -3.78
CA ALA A 241 -15.48 9.99 -4.84
C ALA A 241 -16.73 9.25 -4.30
N ASP A 242 -17.90 9.52 -4.89
CA ASP A 242 -19.13 8.81 -4.56
C ASP A 242 -18.98 7.29 -4.77
N VAL A 243 -18.31 6.91 -5.85
CA VAL A 243 -17.95 5.52 -6.17
C VAL A 243 -16.43 5.42 -6.31
N PRO A 244 -15.72 5.14 -5.22
CA PRO A 244 -14.27 4.96 -5.26
C PRO A 244 -13.87 3.74 -6.09
N PRO A 245 -12.74 3.80 -6.84
CA PRO A 245 -12.26 2.64 -7.56
C PRO A 245 -11.72 1.57 -6.59
N LEU A 246 -11.90 0.30 -6.93
CA LEU A 246 -11.21 -0.79 -6.22
C LEU A 246 -9.71 -0.75 -6.50
N ARG A 247 -9.29 -0.51 -7.75
CA ARG A 247 -7.88 -0.41 -8.16
C ARG A 247 -7.56 0.97 -8.68
N LEU A 248 -6.45 1.52 -8.21
CA LEU A 248 -5.97 2.85 -8.58
C LEU A 248 -4.49 2.78 -9.01
N PRO A 249 -4.22 2.43 -10.28
CA PRO A 249 -2.87 2.53 -10.82
C PRO A 249 -2.44 4.00 -10.89
N LEU A 250 -1.26 4.29 -10.37
CA LEU A 250 -0.71 5.64 -10.33
C LEU A 250 0.60 5.72 -11.12
N GLY A 251 0.66 6.72 -12.00
CA GLY A 251 1.76 6.97 -12.92
C GLY A 251 1.49 6.39 -14.32
N PRO A 252 1.96 7.07 -15.39
CA PRO A 252 1.79 6.58 -16.77
C PRO A 252 2.40 5.20 -16.99
N ASP A 253 3.56 4.94 -16.37
CA ASP A 253 4.26 3.67 -16.40
C ASP A 253 3.42 2.53 -15.78
N ALA A 254 2.79 2.77 -14.63
CA ALA A 254 1.89 1.79 -14.02
C ALA A 254 0.69 1.49 -14.91
N VAL A 255 0.05 2.52 -15.48
CA VAL A 255 -1.10 2.35 -16.39
C VAL A 255 -0.71 1.51 -17.60
N ASP A 256 0.44 1.78 -18.21
CA ASP A 256 0.92 1.04 -19.39
C ASP A 256 1.27 -0.41 -19.06
N LEU A 257 1.91 -0.65 -17.92
CA LEU A 257 2.27 -2.00 -17.47
C LEU A 257 1.03 -2.84 -17.14
N VAL A 258 0.05 -2.25 -16.45
CA VAL A 258 -1.23 -2.93 -16.15
C VAL A 258 -1.96 -3.27 -17.44
N ARG A 259 -2.05 -2.36 -18.41
CA ARG A 259 -2.68 -2.64 -19.72
C ARG A 259 -2.00 -3.79 -20.46
N LYS A 260 -0.65 -3.79 -20.50
CA LYS A 260 0.12 -4.86 -21.12
C LYS A 260 -0.13 -6.21 -20.44
N LYS A 261 -0.19 -6.21 -19.09
CA LYS A 261 -0.49 -7.43 -18.33
C LYS A 261 -1.88 -7.98 -18.66
N LEU A 262 -2.90 -7.13 -18.67
CA LEU A 262 -4.27 -7.55 -19.02
C LEU A 262 -4.35 -8.13 -20.43
N SER A 263 -3.70 -7.49 -21.42
CA SER A 263 -3.63 -8.01 -22.79
C SER A 263 -2.91 -9.36 -22.87
N SER A 264 -1.82 -9.54 -22.09
CA SER A 264 -1.10 -10.83 -22.06
C SER A 264 -1.98 -11.94 -21.47
N VAL A 265 -2.65 -11.67 -20.35
CA VAL A 265 -3.54 -12.66 -19.71
C VAL A 265 -4.71 -13.03 -20.64
N GLN A 266 -5.29 -12.04 -21.32
CA GLN A 266 -6.35 -12.30 -22.29
C GLN A 266 -5.84 -13.15 -23.45
N HIS A 267 -4.65 -12.86 -23.98
CA HIS A 267 -4.05 -13.64 -25.06
C HIS A 267 -3.86 -15.11 -24.65
N ASP A 268 -3.32 -15.36 -23.45
CA ASP A 268 -3.12 -16.73 -22.95
C ASP A 268 -4.46 -17.45 -22.75
N LEU A 269 -5.48 -16.76 -22.24
CA LEU A 269 -6.83 -17.30 -22.07
C LEU A 269 -7.44 -17.72 -23.41
N GLU A 270 -7.37 -16.86 -24.43
CA GLU A 270 -7.90 -17.14 -25.77
C GLU A 270 -7.15 -18.28 -26.45
N ALA A 271 -5.80 -18.31 -26.31
CA ALA A 271 -4.97 -19.36 -26.92
C ALA A 271 -5.25 -20.76 -26.36
N TRP A 272 -5.69 -20.83 -25.10
CA TRP A 272 -5.95 -22.11 -24.42
C TRP A 272 -7.43 -22.34 -24.08
N LEU A 273 -8.34 -21.56 -24.68
CA LEU A 273 -9.76 -21.57 -24.35
C LEU A 273 -10.39 -22.96 -24.46
N ASP A 274 -10.16 -23.67 -25.56
CA ASP A 274 -10.73 -25.01 -25.81
C ASP A 274 -10.26 -26.03 -24.77
N VAL A 275 -8.95 -26.01 -24.44
CA VAL A 275 -8.38 -26.90 -23.42
C VAL A 275 -8.93 -26.56 -22.03
N SER A 276 -8.95 -25.27 -21.68
CA SER A 276 -9.41 -24.82 -20.38
C SER A 276 -10.91 -25.09 -20.14
N SER A 277 -11.71 -25.06 -21.21
CA SER A 277 -13.16 -25.29 -21.17
C SER A 277 -13.56 -26.77 -21.26
N SER A 278 -12.60 -27.67 -21.56
CA SER A 278 -12.87 -29.12 -21.72
C SER A 278 -12.68 -29.93 -20.43
N THR A 279 -12.69 -29.28 -19.25
CA THR A 279 -12.37 -29.93 -17.97
C THR A 279 -13.59 -30.35 -17.15
N ASP A 280 -14.79 -30.22 -17.70
CA ASP A 280 -16.03 -30.69 -17.05
C ASP A 280 -16.19 -32.21 -17.22
N PHE A 281 -17.01 -32.82 -16.34
CA PHE A 281 -17.40 -34.22 -16.51
C PHE A 281 -18.25 -34.39 -17.76
N ASP A 282 -18.02 -35.48 -18.51
CA ASP A 282 -18.90 -35.90 -19.59
C ASP A 282 -20.28 -36.29 -19.02
N HIS A 283 -21.34 -35.57 -19.41
CA HIS A 283 -22.72 -35.83 -19.03
C HIS A 283 -23.43 -36.78 -19.96
#